data_491f0eba90b7f5c2ec9c8e968c18d5cc
#
_entry.id   491f0eba90b7f5c2ec9c8e968c18d5cc
#
_cell.length_a   1.000
_cell.length_b   1.000
_cell.length_c   1.000
_cell.angle_alpha   90.00
_cell.angle_beta   90.00
_cell.angle_gamma   90.00
#
_symmetry.space_group_name_H-M   'P 1'
#
loop_
_entity.id
_entity.type
_entity.pdbx_description
1 polymer ?
#
loop_
_entity_poly.entity_id
_entity_poly.type
_entity_poly.pdbx_seq_one_letter_code
_entity_poly.pdbx_strand_id
1 'polypeptide(L)'
;IIAIGEGKELQYVSGGITAIDFPIEEMVSEGTKCLFEMDKTGQKTDTVRMCSPQIIHRNSVAPPLREKQGEKIIVVGSMNIDVTIEADKIPGEGENQMASKVYVFPGGKGANQAVGVGKLGGQVYMIGCLGNDIDGKRIYTNLIENHVHMEGVRFDSVLPSGKAYIHEDKRGESAITVYAGANTNLSIKHLKKYEYIFEKAKYCLIS
;
A
#
# COMPACT_ATOMS: atom_id res chain seq x y z
N ILE A 1 6.95 6.24 10.08
CA ILE A 1 8.33 6.68 9.75
C ILE A 1 8.25 8.08 9.18
N ILE A 2 9.07 8.98 9.65
CA ILE A 2 9.21 10.35 9.15
C ILE A 2 10.66 10.53 8.73
N ALA A 3 10.90 11.05 7.54
CA ALA A 3 12.23 11.43 7.07
C ALA A 3 12.47 12.93 7.26
N ILE A 4 13.74 13.32 7.38
CA ILE A 4 14.17 14.71 7.38
C ILE A 4 14.79 15.00 6.01
N GLY A 5 14.31 16.05 5.34
CA GLY A 5 14.67 16.40 3.98
C GLY A 5 13.83 15.66 2.93
N GLU A 6 13.61 16.28 1.78
CA GLU A 6 12.90 15.70 0.65
C GLU A 6 13.89 15.16 -0.40
N GLY A 7 14.24 13.85 -0.31
CA GLY A 7 14.84 13.14 -1.42
C GLY A 7 13.78 12.66 -2.39
N LYS A 8 13.99 12.78 -3.70
CA LYS A 8 13.07 12.26 -4.73
C LYS A 8 12.79 10.76 -4.53
N GLU A 9 13.74 10.05 -3.93
CA GLU A 9 13.67 8.62 -3.64
C GLU A 9 12.59 8.28 -2.60
N LEU A 10 12.27 9.22 -1.67
CA LEU A 10 11.30 9.00 -0.60
C LEU A 10 9.86 8.80 -1.12
N GLN A 11 9.55 9.31 -2.29
CA GLN A 11 8.24 9.11 -2.93
C GLN A 11 8.06 7.70 -3.50
N TYR A 12 9.16 7.00 -3.81
CA TYR A 12 9.13 5.66 -4.42
C TYR A 12 9.15 4.53 -3.40
N VAL A 13 9.37 4.84 -2.13
CA VAL A 13 9.34 3.83 -1.06
C VAL A 13 7.90 3.60 -0.63
N SER A 14 7.32 2.47 -1.07
CA SER A 14 6.04 1.92 -0.55
C SER A 14 4.95 2.95 -0.19
N GLY A 15 4.48 3.70 -1.21
CA GLY A 15 3.48 4.76 -0.99
C GLY A 15 4.05 6.09 -0.48
N GLY A 16 5.37 6.18 -0.41
CA GLY A 16 6.10 7.37 0.01
C GLY A 16 6.27 7.51 1.52
N ILE A 17 7.39 8.08 1.90
CA ILE A 17 7.70 8.40 3.30
C ILE A 17 7.34 9.87 3.55
N THR A 18 6.50 10.13 4.57
CA THR A 18 6.22 11.48 5.07
C THR A 18 7.55 12.14 5.44
N ALA A 19 7.77 13.34 4.96
CA ALA A 19 9.01 14.07 5.15
C ALA A 19 8.78 15.44 5.80
N ILE A 20 9.77 15.90 6.55
CA ILE A 20 9.89 17.29 6.95
C ILE A 20 10.89 17.91 6.00
N ASP A 21 10.40 18.75 5.09
CA ASP A 21 11.22 19.45 4.13
C ASP A 21 11.66 20.82 4.66
N PHE A 22 12.96 21.07 4.57
CA PHE A 22 13.52 22.35 4.95
C PHE A 22 13.69 23.21 3.71
N PRO A 23 13.30 24.49 3.75
CA PRO A 23 13.44 25.41 2.63
C PRO A 23 14.91 25.83 2.48
N ILE A 24 15.75 24.91 2.00
CA ILE A 24 17.21 25.09 1.92
C ILE A 24 17.59 26.33 1.10
N GLU A 25 16.88 26.58 -0.01
CA GLU A 25 17.15 27.76 -0.84
C GLU A 25 16.87 29.06 -0.08
N GLU A 26 15.78 29.12 0.68
CA GLU A 26 15.43 30.26 1.52
C GLU A 26 16.46 30.43 2.65
N MET A 27 16.85 29.33 3.31
CA MET A 27 17.86 29.34 4.37
C MET A 27 19.21 29.86 3.85
N VAL A 28 19.65 29.39 2.68
CA VAL A 28 20.91 29.86 2.05
C VAL A 28 20.78 31.33 1.66
N SER A 29 19.65 31.75 1.08
CA SER A 29 19.42 33.14 0.71
C SER A 29 19.48 34.09 1.93
N GLU A 30 18.78 33.73 3.01
CA GLU A 30 18.77 34.52 4.24
C GLU A 30 20.13 34.52 4.93
N GLY A 31 20.86 33.40 4.97
CA GLY A 31 22.22 33.32 5.48
C GLY A 31 23.16 34.17 4.68
N THR A 32 23.07 34.18 3.36
CA THR A 32 23.87 35.00 2.48
C THR A 32 23.61 36.50 2.69
N LYS A 33 22.36 36.91 2.83
CA LYS A 33 22.02 38.32 3.18
C LYS A 33 22.64 38.75 4.50
N CYS A 34 22.57 37.91 5.54
CA CYS A 34 23.18 38.19 6.81
C CYS A 34 24.71 38.40 6.69
N LEU A 35 25.40 37.53 5.92
CA LEU A 35 26.82 37.66 5.70
C LEU A 35 27.18 38.98 4.98
N PHE A 36 26.42 39.39 3.97
CA PHE A 36 26.63 40.66 3.28
C PHE A 36 26.36 41.88 4.19
N GLU A 37 25.33 41.78 5.07
CA GLU A 37 25.05 42.83 6.06
C GLU A 37 26.20 42.96 7.08
N MET A 38 26.73 41.83 7.55
CA MET A 38 27.89 41.84 8.46
C MET A 38 29.17 42.41 7.80
N ASP A 39 29.39 42.07 6.54
CA ASP A 39 30.54 42.60 5.78
C ASP A 39 30.46 44.11 5.59
N LYS A 40 29.27 44.64 5.27
CA LYS A 40 29.02 46.06 5.09
C LYS A 40 29.11 46.88 6.38
N THR A 41 28.66 46.30 7.47
CA THR A 41 28.57 47.06 8.76
C THR A 41 29.76 46.84 9.68
N GLY A 42 30.58 45.81 9.42
CA GLY A 42 31.67 45.39 10.30
C GLY A 42 31.21 44.86 11.66
N GLN A 43 29.89 44.71 11.85
CA GLN A 43 29.32 44.26 13.11
C GLN A 43 28.86 42.81 13.00
N LYS A 44 29.19 41.96 13.99
CA LYS A 44 28.59 40.64 14.15
C LYS A 44 27.17 40.83 14.63
N THR A 45 26.22 40.22 13.93
CA THR A 45 24.82 40.20 14.38
C THR A 45 24.51 38.83 14.97
N ASP A 46 23.94 38.81 16.17
CA ASP A 46 23.36 37.60 16.79
C ASP A 46 21.89 37.37 16.33
N THR A 47 21.60 37.77 15.10
CA THR A 47 20.24 37.69 14.55
C THR A 47 19.92 36.25 14.19
N VAL A 48 18.91 35.67 14.82
CA VAL A 48 18.34 34.38 14.45
C VAL A 48 17.30 34.59 13.35
N ARG A 49 17.51 33.97 12.18
CA ARG A 49 16.54 33.93 11.10
C ARG A 49 15.82 32.57 11.15
N MET A 50 14.51 32.61 11.21
CA MET A 50 13.69 31.40 11.25
C MET A 50 13.06 31.18 9.89
N CYS A 51 13.33 30.01 9.30
CA CYS A 51 12.64 29.50 8.11
C CYS A 51 11.70 28.37 8.53
N SER A 52 10.51 28.34 7.99
CA SER A 52 9.49 27.37 8.39
C SER A 52 9.57 26.11 7.53
N PRO A 53 9.85 24.95 8.13
CA PRO A 53 9.82 23.68 7.39
C PRO A 53 8.39 23.34 6.98
N GLN A 54 8.26 22.58 5.90
CA GLN A 54 6.99 22.05 5.44
C GLN A 54 6.89 20.56 5.73
N ILE A 55 5.69 20.09 6.07
CA ILE A 55 5.42 18.67 6.22
C ILE A 55 4.80 18.16 4.93
N ILE A 56 5.51 17.30 4.23
CA ILE A 56 5.04 16.62 3.03
C ILE A 56 4.42 15.30 3.47
N HIS A 57 3.10 15.28 3.60
CA HIS A 57 2.37 14.10 4.01
C HIS A 57 2.37 13.03 2.93
N ARG A 58 2.76 11.81 3.31
CA ARG A 58 2.70 10.60 2.50
C ARG A 58 2.24 9.43 3.37
N ASN A 59 2.15 8.24 2.80
CA ASN A 59 1.51 7.08 3.47
C ASN A 59 2.28 6.46 4.64
N SER A 60 3.50 6.92 4.95
CA SER A 60 4.26 6.39 6.10
C SER A 60 3.75 6.90 7.46
N VAL A 61 2.90 7.91 7.47
CA VAL A 61 2.21 8.42 8.66
C VAL A 61 0.72 8.46 8.35
N ALA A 62 0.00 7.47 8.83
CA ALA A 62 -1.46 7.48 8.83
C ALA A 62 -1.97 8.15 10.10
N PRO A 63 -3.13 8.85 10.08
CA PRO A 63 -3.82 9.19 11.30
C PRO A 63 -4.05 7.89 12.09
N PRO A 64 -3.99 7.93 13.45
CA PRO A 64 -4.34 6.77 14.22
C PRO A 64 -5.72 6.29 13.76
N LEU A 65 -5.81 5.01 13.41
CA LEU A 65 -7.08 4.40 13.08
C LEU A 65 -8.00 4.72 14.26
N ARG A 66 -8.98 5.60 14.08
CA ARG A 66 -10.03 5.76 15.09
C ARG A 66 -10.60 4.37 15.26
N GLU A 67 -10.52 3.83 16.48
CA GLU A 67 -11.29 2.64 16.83
C GLU A 67 -12.75 2.99 16.52
N LYS A 68 -13.19 2.60 15.32
CA LYS A 68 -14.61 2.64 15.02
C LYS A 68 -15.21 1.64 15.99
N GLN A 69 -16.18 2.07 16.79
CA GLN A 69 -16.99 1.23 17.65
C GLN A 69 -17.81 0.27 16.77
N GLY A 70 -17.14 -0.61 16.07
CA GLY A 70 -17.71 -1.60 15.16
C GLY A 70 -17.31 -3.00 15.61
N GLU A 71 -18.12 -3.97 15.23
CA GLU A 71 -17.82 -5.38 15.46
C GLU A 71 -16.53 -5.76 14.72
N LYS A 72 -15.62 -6.42 15.41
CA LYS A 72 -14.35 -6.89 14.84
C LYS A 72 -14.60 -8.05 13.89
N ILE A 73 -14.16 -7.90 12.66
CA ILE A 73 -14.30 -8.89 11.59
C ILE A 73 -12.90 -9.30 11.13
N ILE A 74 -12.69 -10.60 11.01
CA ILE A 74 -11.44 -11.15 10.49
C ILE A 74 -11.70 -11.70 9.09
N VAL A 75 -10.78 -11.45 8.18
CA VAL A 75 -10.75 -12.07 6.87
C VAL A 75 -9.47 -12.88 6.74
N VAL A 76 -9.60 -14.17 6.53
CA VAL A 76 -8.50 -15.09 6.24
C VAL A 76 -8.63 -15.53 4.80
N GLY A 77 -7.70 -15.15 3.93
CA GLY A 77 -7.89 -15.48 2.52
C GLY A 77 -6.81 -14.97 1.58
N SER A 78 -7.09 -15.13 0.29
CA SER A 78 -6.18 -14.78 -0.79
C SER A 78 -6.15 -13.28 -1.08
N MET A 79 -4.95 -12.84 -1.47
CA MET A 79 -4.67 -11.49 -1.95
C MET A 79 -3.89 -11.61 -3.26
N ASN A 80 -4.41 -11.04 -4.33
CA ASN A 80 -3.86 -11.17 -5.69
C ASN A 80 -3.72 -9.81 -6.38
N ILE A 81 -2.95 -9.80 -7.44
CA ILE A 81 -3.14 -8.84 -8.53
C ILE A 81 -3.99 -9.51 -9.59
N ASP A 82 -5.10 -8.89 -9.93
CA ASP A 82 -5.98 -9.31 -11.01
C ASP A 82 -5.58 -8.58 -12.30
N VAL A 83 -5.19 -9.36 -13.31
CA VAL A 83 -4.81 -8.88 -14.65
C VAL A 83 -5.95 -9.27 -15.60
N THR A 84 -6.82 -8.32 -15.93
CA THR A 84 -7.92 -8.52 -16.87
C THR A 84 -7.47 -8.16 -18.27
N ILE A 85 -7.63 -9.10 -19.20
CA ILE A 85 -7.24 -9.00 -20.59
C ILE A 85 -8.53 -9.07 -21.44
N GLU A 86 -8.95 -7.92 -21.96
CA GLU A 86 -10.10 -7.84 -22.87
C GLU A 86 -9.65 -8.16 -24.30
N ALA A 87 -10.36 -9.04 -24.95
CA ALA A 87 -10.13 -9.40 -26.37
C ALA A 87 -11.47 -9.64 -27.09
N ASP A 88 -11.41 -9.81 -28.41
CA ASP A 88 -12.62 -10.14 -29.20
C ASP A 88 -13.21 -11.49 -28.83
N LYS A 89 -12.34 -12.45 -28.52
CA LYS A 89 -12.67 -13.79 -28.04
C LYS A 89 -11.59 -14.29 -27.08
N ILE A 90 -11.93 -15.26 -26.25
CA ILE A 90 -10.96 -15.99 -25.45
C ILE A 90 -10.19 -16.92 -26.40
N PRO A 91 -8.83 -16.85 -26.43
CA PRO A 91 -8.04 -17.70 -27.31
C PRO A 91 -8.19 -19.18 -26.96
N GLY A 92 -8.41 -20.01 -27.97
CA GLY A 92 -8.39 -21.46 -27.86
C GLY A 92 -6.97 -22.02 -27.94
N GLU A 93 -6.88 -23.38 -27.95
CA GLU A 93 -5.61 -24.07 -28.05
C GLU A 93 -4.86 -23.69 -29.34
N GLY A 94 -3.61 -23.24 -29.21
CA GLY A 94 -2.77 -22.84 -30.34
C GLY A 94 -3.15 -21.51 -31.00
N GLU A 95 -4.16 -20.79 -30.50
CA GLU A 95 -4.58 -19.50 -31.06
C GLU A 95 -3.82 -18.32 -30.45
N ASN A 96 -3.53 -17.33 -31.30
CA ASN A 96 -3.06 -16.01 -30.89
C ASN A 96 -4.21 -15.00 -30.99
N GLN A 97 -4.39 -14.19 -29.92
CA GLN A 97 -5.39 -13.15 -29.87
C GLN A 97 -4.77 -11.83 -29.45
N MET A 98 -5.08 -10.75 -30.15
CA MET A 98 -4.69 -9.41 -29.75
C MET A 98 -5.63 -8.92 -28.67
N ALA A 99 -5.06 -8.47 -27.55
CA ALA A 99 -5.84 -7.79 -26.51
C ALA A 99 -6.22 -6.39 -26.95
N SER A 100 -7.45 -6.00 -26.70
CA SER A 100 -7.92 -4.62 -26.91
C SER A 100 -7.56 -3.73 -25.73
N LYS A 101 -7.59 -4.27 -24.50
CA LYS A 101 -7.23 -3.59 -23.25
C LYS A 101 -6.67 -4.56 -22.23
N VAL A 102 -5.85 -4.00 -21.34
CA VAL A 102 -5.34 -4.72 -20.17
C VAL A 102 -5.52 -3.84 -18.94
N TYR A 103 -6.15 -4.38 -17.92
CA TYR A 103 -6.29 -3.74 -16.63
C TYR A 103 -5.54 -4.52 -15.56
N VAL A 104 -5.00 -3.81 -14.57
CA VAL A 104 -4.25 -4.42 -13.46
C VAL A 104 -4.70 -3.80 -12.15
N PHE A 105 -5.37 -4.58 -11.31
CA PHE A 105 -5.91 -4.10 -10.05
C PHE A 105 -5.54 -5.01 -8.88
N PRO A 106 -5.42 -4.46 -7.65
CA PRO A 106 -5.46 -5.27 -6.45
C PRO A 106 -6.78 -6.03 -6.36
N GLY A 107 -6.71 -7.33 -6.09
CA GLY A 107 -7.86 -8.22 -6.01
C GLY A 107 -7.57 -9.43 -5.11
N GLY A 108 -8.23 -10.53 -5.40
CA GLY A 108 -8.27 -11.72 -4.56
C GLY A 108 -9.47 -11.70 -3.62
N LYS A 109 -10.07 -12.88 -3.40
CA LYS A 109 -11.33 -13.00 -2.64
C LYS A 109 -11.22 -12.42 -1.23
N GLY A 110 -10.15 -12.75 -0.50
CA GLY A 110 -9.92 -12.22 0.84
C GLY A 110 -9.72 -10.72 0.84
N ALA A 111 -8.87 -10.19 -0.05
CA ALA A 111 -8.66 -8.74 -0.16
C ALA A 111 -9.95 -7.99 -0.49
N ASN A 112 -10.75 -8.49 -1.45
CA ASN A 112 -12.02 -7.86 -1.83
C ASN A 112 -13.04 -7.86 -0.68
N GLN A 113 -13.13 -8.93 0.09
CA GLN A 113 -13.97 -9.00 1.29
C GLN A 113 -13.51 -7.99 2.35
N ALA A 114 -12.19 -7.93 2.61
CA ALA A 114 -11.65 -7.00 3.59
C ALA A 114 -11.88 -5.53 3.19
N VAL A 115 -11.65 -5.18 1.93
CA VAL A 115 -11.94 -3.84 1.38
C VAL A 115 -13.43 -3.51 1.50
N GLY A 116 -14.31 -4.47 1.17
CA GLY A 116 -15.77 -4.28 1.31
C GLY A 116 -16.17 -3.94 2.75
N VAL A 117 -15.67 -4.68 3.73
CA VAL A 117 -15.93 -4.40 5.16
C VAL A 117 -15.35 -3.05 5.57
N GLY A 118 -14.12 -2.72 5.16
CA GLY A 118 -13.47 -1.45 5.48
C GLY A 118 -14.25 -0.25 4.93
N LYS A 119 -14.72 -0.34 3.68
CA LYS A 119 -15.56 0.71 3.05
C LYS A 119 -16.91 0.90 3.74
N LEU A 120 -17.49 -0.17 4.26
CA LEU A 120 -18.73 -0.12 5.07
C LEU A 120 -18.50 0.40 6.49
N GLY A 121 -17.25 0.68 6.85
CA GLY A 121 -16.91 1.22 8.16
C GLY A 121 -16.73 0.18 9.25
N GLY A 122 -16.64 -1.11 8.91
CA GLY A 122 -16.32 -2.19 9.86
C GLY A 122 -14.86 -2.18 10.30
N GLN A 123 -14.59 -2.70 11.50
CA GLN A 123 -13.24 -2.95 11.98
C GLN A 123 -12.75 -4.30 11.42
N VAL A 124 -11.94 -4.27 10.37
CA VAL A 124 -11.54 -5.46 9.64
C VAL A 124 -10.04 -5.73 9.74
N TYR A 125 -9.69 -6.99 9.98
CA TYR A 125 -8.32 -7.49 10.03
C TYR A 125 -8.10 -8.51 8.92
N MET A 126 -7.06 -8.30 8.13
CA MET A 126 -6.67 -9.24 7.09
C MET A 126 -5.57 -10.18 7.61
N ILE A 127 -5.74 -11.47 7.37
CA ILE A 127 -4.72 -12.50 7.65
C ILE A 127 -4.42 -13.22 6.35
N GLY A 128 -3.14 -13.23 5.96
CA GLY A 128 -2.72 -13.84 4.70
C GLY A 128 -1.23 -13.63 4.42
N CYS A 129 -0.82 -14.00 3.20
CA CYS A 129 0.56 -13.87 2.77
C CYS A 129 0.64 -13.11 1.44
N LEU A 130 1.58 -12.18 1.35
CA LEU A 130 1.97 -11.45 0.14
C LEU A 130 3.41 -11.78 -0.22
N GLY A 131 3.79 -11.67 -1.48
CA GLY A 131 5.19 -11.66 -1.87
C GLY A 131 5.87 -10.35 -1.48
N ASN A 132 7.17 -10.40 -1.22
CA ASN A 132 7.97 -9.18 -1.01
C ASN A 132 8.37 -8.56 -2.36
N ASP A 133 7.37 -8.24 -3.17
CA ASP A 133 7.49 -7.70 -4.53
C ASP A 133 6.66 -6.41 -4.71
N ILE A 134 6.70 -5.85 -5.91
CA ILE A 134 5.95 -4.63 -6.26
C ILE A 134 4.45 -4.86 -6.14
N ASP A 135 3.97 -6.04 -6.56
CA ASP A 135 2.56 -6.41 -6.52
C ASP A 135 2.06 -6.54 -5.07
N GLY A 136 2.85 -7.19 -4.20
CA GLY A 136 2.54 -7.30 -2.77
C GLY A 136 2.45 -5.94 -2.08
N LYS A 137 3.37 -5.02 -2.41
CA LYS A 137 3.33 -3.65 -1.90
C LYS A 137 2.09 -2.90 -2.37
N ARG A 138 1.72 -3.05 -3.65
CA ARG A 138 0.53 -2.43 -4.23
C ARG A 138 -0.76 -2.93 -3.55
N ILE A 139 -0.89 -4.25 -3.33
CA ILE A 139 -2.02 -4.83 -2.62
C ILE A 139 -2.08 -4.32 -1.18
N TYR A 140 -0.93 -4.33 -0.48
CA TYR A 140 -0.81 -3.88 0.90
C TYR A 140 -1.25 -2.42 1.07
N THR A 141 -0.77 -1.54 0.20
CA THR A 141 -1.16 -0.11 0.20
C THR A 141 -2.65 0.05 -0.03
N ASN A 142 -3.23 -0.65 -1.01
CA ASN A 142 -4.66 -0.60 -1.29
C ASN A 142 -5.50 -1.01 -0.08
N LEU A 143 -5.10 -2.06 0.65
CA LEU A 143 -5.82 -2.52 1.84
C LEU A 143 -5.76 -1.49 2.97
N ILE A 144 -4.61 -0.87 3.22
CA ILE A 144 -4.47 0.20 4.22
C ILE A 144 -5.33 1.41 3.85
N GLU A 145 -5.32 1.84 2.60
CA GLU A 145 -6.13 2.97 2.11
C GLU A 145 -7.65 2.71 2.29
N ASN A 146 -8.04 1.44 2.30
CA ASN A 146 -9.41 1.02 2.57
C ASN A 146 -9.66 0.62 4.04
N HIS A 147 -8.83 1.11 4.97
CA HIS A 147 -8.99 0.95 6.42
C HIS A 147 -8.92 -0.49 6.92
N VAL A 148 -8.18 -1.36 6.24
CA VAL A 148 -7.96 -2.75 6.66
C VAL A 148 -6.74 -2.81 7.58
N HIS A 149 -6.87 -3.46 8.74
CA HIS A 149 -5.77 -3.77 9.63
C HIS A 149 -4.93 -4.92 9.06
N MET A 150 -3.63 -4.70 8.95
CA MET A 150 -2.70 -5.57 8.22
C MET A 150 -1.73 -6.35 9.11
N GLU A 151 -1.91 -6.33 10.42
CA GLU A 151 -1.01 -6.96 11.40
C GLU A 151 -0.88 -8.47 11.18
N GLY A 152 -1.92 -9.12 10.64
CA GLY A 152 -1.94 -10.53 10.30
C GLY A 152 -1.36 -10.87 8.92
N VAL A 153 -0.90 -9.89 8.16
CA VAL A 153 -0.32 -10.12 6.83
C VAL A 153 1.18 -10.26 6.91
N ARG A 154 1.68 -11.35 6.32
CA ARG A 154 3.11 -11.65 6.22
C ARG A 154 3.60 -11.43 4.80
N PHE A 155 4.83 -10.93 4.66
CA PHE A 155 5.55 -10.91 3.39
C PHE A 155 6.43 -12.15 3.26
N ASP A 156 6.31 -12.83 2.13
CA ASP A 156 7.14 -13.98 1.76
C ASP A 156 8.36 -13.49 0.96
N SER A 157 9.54 -13.97 1.33
CA SER A 157 10.79 -13.56 0.68
C SER A 157 11.15 -14.41 -0.56
N VAL A 158 10.44 -15.51 -0.78
CA VAL A 158 10.75 -16.49 -1.82
C VAL A 158 9.67 -16.50 -2.91
N LEU A 159 8.40 -16.63 -2.51
CA LEU A 159 7.29 -16.68 -3.45
C LEU A 159 6.78 -15.28 -3.78
N PRO A 160 6.50 -15.00 -5.06
CA PRO A 160 5.88 -13.74 -5.45
C PRO A 160 4.42 -13.69 -5.02
N SER A 161 3.84 -12.49 -5.04
CA SER A 161 2.41 -12.29 -4.78
C SER A 161 1.54 -13.08 -5.75
N GLY A 162 0.36 -13.49 -5.28
CA GLY A 162 -0.63 -14.16 -6.10
C GLY A 162 -1.11 -13.30 -7.26
N LYS A 163 -1.46 -13.95 -8.38
CA LYS A 163 -2.01 -13.30 -9.58
C LYS A 163 -3.19 -14.07 -10.13
N ALA A 164 -4.19 -13.36 -10.63
CA ALA A 164 -5.25 -13.93 -11.45
C ALA A 164 -5.16 -13.29 -12.85
N TYR A 165 -5.07 -14.13 -13.87
CA TYR A 165 -5.14 -13.71 -15.27
C TYR A 165 -6.54 -14.01 -15.76
N ILE A 166 -7.29 -12.97 -16.09
CA ILE A 166 -8.71 -13.01 -16.43
C ILE A 166 -8.82 -12.62 -17.91
N HIS A 167 -9.10 -13.59 -18.76
CA HIS A 167 -9.43 -13.33 -20.16
C HIS A 167 -10.93 -13.07 -20.24
N GLU A 168 -11.32 -11.97 -20.86
CA GLU A 168 -12.72 -11.57 -21.05
C GLU A 168 -12.98 -11.27 -22.52
N ASP A 169 -14.08 -11.81 -23.06
CA ASP A 169 -14.50 -11.55 -24.42
C ASP A 169 -15.60 -10.48 -24.50
N LYS A 170 -15.92 -10.03 -25.71
CA LYS A 170 -16.97 -9.01 -25.96
C LYS A 170 -18.38 -9.42 -25.49
N ARG A 171 -18.62 -10.69 -25.22
CA ARG A 171 -19.90 -11.22 -24.72
C ARG A 171 -19.97 -11.26 -23.21
N GLY A 172 -18.86 -10.93 -22.52
CA GLY A 172 -18.74 -11.03 -21.08
C GLY A 172 -18.40 -12.44 -20.58
N GLU A 173 -18.04 -13.36 -21.47
CA GLU A 173 -17.50 -14.67 -21.09
C GLU A 173 -16.10 -14.52 -20.57
N SER A 174 -15.73 -15.27 -19.53
CA SER A 174 -14.39 -15.18 -18.94
C SER A 174 -13.75 -16.54 -18.71
N ALA A 175 -12.41 -16.56 -18.85
CA ALA A 175 -11.56 -17.68 -18.44
C ALA A 175 -10.46 -17.15 -17.51
N ILE A 176 -10.27 -17.83 -16.38
CA ILE A 176 -9.41 -17.34 -15.31
C ILE A 176 -8.32 -18.37 -15.01
N THR A 177 -7.06 -17.92 -15.05
CA THR A 177 -5.92 -18.68 -14.58
C THR A 177 -5.35 -18.04 -13.33
N VAL A 178 -5.24 -18.79 -12.23
CA VAL A 178 -4.73 -18.29 -10.96
C VAL A 178 -3.37 -18.88 -10.65
N TYR A 179 -2.42 -18.00 -10.38
CA TYR A 179 -1.16 -18.34 -9.74
C TYR A 179 -1.22 -17.93 -8.27
N ALA A 180 -1.27 -18.90 -7.38
CA ALA A 180 -1.50 -18.65 -5.95
C ALA A 180 -0.31 -17.92 -5.27
N GLY A 181 0.94 -18.17 -5.72
CA GLY A 181 2.12 -17.52 -5.18
C GLY A 181 2.21 -17.63 -3.65
N ALA A 182 2.54 -16.52 -2.98
CA ALA A 182 2.69 -16.44 -1.53
C ALA A 182 1.44 -16.85 -0.74
N ASN A 183 0.24 -16.80 -1.35
CA ASN A 183 -0.98 -17.26 -0.66
C ASN A 183 -0.87 -18.72 -0.19
N THR A 184 -0.09 -19.57 -0.89
CA THR A 184 0.11 -20.97 -0.50
C THR A 184 0.84 -21.14 0.82
N ASN A 185 1.53 -20.10 1.28
CA ASN A 185 2.28 -20.14 2.54
C ASN A 185 1.47 -19.70 3.77
N LEU A 186 0.16 -19.52 3.62
CA LEU A 186 -0.75 -19.40 4.76
C LEU A 186 -0.88 -20.76 5.44
N SER A 187 -0.42 -20.87 6.67
CA SER A 187 -0.35 -22.12 7.41
C SER A 187 -0.97 -21.99 8.81
N ILE A 188 -1.30 -23.12 9.44
CA ILE A 188 -1.76 -23.16 10.84
C ILE A 188 -0.75 -22.49 11.78
N LYS A 189 0.55 -22.66 11.54
CA LYS A 189 1.60 -21.99 12.33
C LYS A 189 1.50 -20.47 12.21
N HIS A 190 1.19 -19.96 11.02
CA HIS A 190 0.96 -18.55 10.79
C HIS A 190 -0.27 -18.07 11.58
N LEU A 191 -1.40 -18.76 11.46
CA LEU A 191 -2.64 -18.41 12.18
C LEU A 191 -2.42 -18.40 13.72
N LYS A 192 -1.74 -19.41 14.26
CA LYS A 192 -1.41 -19.46 15.70
C LYS A 192 -0.58 -18.26 16.17
N LYS A 193 0.35 -17.78 15.34
CA LYS A 193 1.15 -16.59 15.69
C LYS A 193 0.28 -15.35 15.88
N TYR A 194 -0.83 -15.26 15.18
CA TYR A 194 -1.75 -14.13 15.20
C TYR A 194 -3.08 -14.45 15.90
N GLU A 195 -3.09 -15.48 16.77
CA GLU A 195 -4.28 -15.93 17.51
C GLU A 195 -4.94 -14.79 18.29
N TYR A 196 -4.16 -13.86 18.84
CA TYR A 196 -4.66 -12.68 19.55
C TYR A 196 -5.54 -11.77 18.68
N ILE A 197 -5.40 -11.82 17.37
CA ILE A 197 -6.25 -11.05 16.44
C ILE A 197 -7.69 -11.63 16.47
N PHE A 198 -7.85 -12.93 16.73
CA PHE A 198 -9.16 -13.56 16.78
C PHE A 198 -9.91 -13.26 18.09
N GLU A 199 -9.22 -12.78 19.12
CA GLU A 199 -9.87 -12.40 20.36
C GLU A 199 -10.90 -11.30 20.11
N LYS A 200 -12.12 -11.49 20.68
CA LYS A 200 -13.26 -10.57 20.52
C LYS A 200 -13.72 -10.35 19.08
N ALA A 201 -13.28 -11.16 18.13
CA ALA A 201 -13.83 -11.14 16.79
C ALA A 201 -15.24 -11.69 16.79
N LYS A 202 -16.17 -11.01 16.12
CA LYS A 202 -17.55 -11.45 15.98
C LYS A 202 -17.76 -12.37 14.79
N TYR A 203 -17.01 -12.08 13.70
CA TYR A 203 -17.10 -12.84 12.46
C TYR A 203 -15.70 -13.14 11.93
N CYS A 204 -15.56 -14.31 11.30
CA CYS A 204 -14.39 -14.71 10.53
C CYS A 204 -14.85 -15.18 9.14
N LEU A 205 -14.38 -14.46 8.11
CA LEU A 205 -14.59 -14.82 6.71
C LEU A 205 -13.37 -15.61 6.23
N ILE A 206 -13.59 -16.74 5.58
CA ILE A 206 -12.52 -17.59 5.04
C ILE A 206 -12.76 -17.79 3.55
N SER A 207 -11.71 -17.54 2.71
CA SER A 207 -11.85 -17.63 1.25
C SER A 207 -10.54 -18.05 0.54
#